data_18045bb985155a6a28a0b2069592f6b7
#
_entry.id   18045bb985155a6a28a0b2069592f6b7
#
_cell.length_a   1.000
_cell.length_b   1.000
_cell.length_c   1.000
_cell.angle_alpha   90.00
_cell.angle_beta   90.00
_cell.angle_gamma   90.00
#
_symmetry.space_group_name_H-M   'P 1'
#
loop_
_entity.id
_entity.type
_entity.pdbx_description
1 polymer ?
#
loop_
_entity_poly.entity_id
_entity_poly.type
_entity_poly.pdbx_seq_one_letter_code
_entity_poly.pdbx_strand_id
1 'polypeptide(L)'
;LALSKEYGLQLDPKAQIWQLSVGEQQRVEIVKMLYRRADVLILDEPTAVLTPQETRELFATLERMKETGRSIIFITHKLEEVMQVADRVTVLRAGRVAATADKTDVTSRQLASLMVGKEYSPTLPGKTALETAPVLTLSDVTAYGDRGTVALDGV
;
A
#
# COMPACT_ATOMS: atom_id res chain seq x y z
N LEU A 1 1.34 22.78 8.48
CA LEU A 1 0.06 23.01 7.75
C LEU A 1 0.30 23.37 6.27
N ALA A 2 1.28 24.21 5.90
CA ALA A 2 1.55 24.55 4.50
C ALA A 2 1.91 23.29 3.68
N LEU A 3 2.92 22.54 4.11
CA LEU A 3 3.34 21.27 3.46
C LEU A 3 2.21 20.23 3.41
N SER A 4 1.45 20.09 4.47
CA SER A 4 0.31 19.16 4.52
C SER A 4 -0.72 19.48 3.44
N LYS A 5 -1.01 20.76 3.21
CA LYS A 5 -1.91 21.21 2.14
C LYS A 5 -1.31 21.04 0.74
N GLU A 6 -0.04 21.38 0.58
CA GLU A 6 0.69 21.29 -0.70
C GLU A 6 0.68 19.85 -1.25
N TYR A 7 0.92 18.88 -0.38
CA TYR A 7 0.96 17.46 -0.75
C TYR A 7 -0.39 16.72 -0.58
N GLY A 8 -1.46 17.42 -0.20
CA GLY A 8 -2.79 16.85 -0.03
C GLY A 8 -2.91 15.90 1.17
N LEU A 9 -1.98 16.01 2.13
CA LEU A 9 -1.97 15.21 3.36
C LEU A 9 -2.84 15.90 4.40
N GLN A 10 -4.08 15.47 4.57
CA GLN A 10 -4.97 16.02 5.59
C GLN A 10 -4.52 15.54 6.97
N LEU A 11 -4.15 16.48 7.86
CA LEU A 11 -3.73 16.23 9.24
C LEU A 11 -4.31 17.29 10.16
N ASP A 12 -4.83 16.86 11.30
CA ASP A 12 -5.15 17.75 12.41
C ASP A 12 -3.88 17.99 13.26
N PRO A 13 -3.31 19.20 13.27
CA PRO A 13 -2.09 19.50 14.02
C PRO A 13 -2.27 19.46 15.54
N LYS A 14 -3.50 19.39 16.03
CA LYS A 14 -3.82 19.30 17.47
C LYS A 14 -4.07 17.87 17.92
N ALA A 15 -4.29 16.94 16.99
CA ALA A 15 -4.50 15.54 17.32
C ALA A 15 -3.24 14.93 17.92
N GLN A 16 -3.42 14.12 18.94
CA GLN A 16 -2.32 13.37 19.54
C GLN A 16 -2.07 12.10 18.72
N ILE A 17 -0.79 11.73 18.53
CA ILE A 17 -0.39 10.62 17.65
C ILE A 17 -1.11 9.32 18.00
N TRP A 18 -1.31 9.02 19.27
CA TRP A 18 -1.98 7.79 19.71
C TRP A 18 -3.49 7.75 19.38
N GLN A 19 -4.10 8.90 19.04
CA GLN A 19 -5.50 8.99 18.63
C GLN A 19 -5.68 8.79 17.12
N LEU A 20 -4.58 8.91 16.36
CA LEU A 20 -4.61 8.81 14.92
C LEU A 20 -4.74 7.36 14.47
N SER A 21 -5.46 7.14 13.37
CA SER A 21 -5.43 5.87 12.64
C SER A 21 -4.02 5.60 12.11
N VAL A 22 -3.74 4.34 11.74
CA VAL A 22 -2.42 3.98 11.21
C VAL A 22 -2.11 4.76 9.92
N GLY A 23 -3.10 4.97 9.04
CA GLY A 23 -2.94 5.78 7.84
C GLY A 23 -2.62 7.25 8.13
N GLU A 24 -3.24 7.83 9.16
CA GLU A 24 -2.92 9.18 9.59
C GLU A 24 -1.53 9.29 10.21
N GLN A 25 -1.12 8.31 11.01
CA GLN A 25 0.25 8.24 11.56
C GLN A 25 1.27 8.18 10.44
N GLN A 26 1.02 7.41 9.39
CA GLN A 26 1.89 7.35 8.21
C GLN A 26 1.97 8.70 7.49
N ARG A 27 0.86 9.42 7.33
CA ARG A 27 0.86 10.78 6.79
C ARG A 27 1.73 11.73 7.61
N VAL A 28 1.71 11.61 8.94
CA VAL A 28 2.58 12.38 9.83
C VAL A 28 4.05 12.08 9.56
N GLU A 29 4.44 10.81 9.40
CA GLU A 29 5.83 10.44 9.09
C GLU A 29 6.28 11.01 7.74
N ILE A 30 5.41 10.96 6.72
CA ILE A 30 5.71 11.57 5.41
C ILE A 30 5.89 13.09 5.55
N VAL A 31 5.01 13.77 6.27
CA VAL A 31 5.14 15.22 6.50
C VAL A 31 6.42 15.57 7.25
N LYS A 32 6.84 14.75 8.20
CA LYS A 32 8.14 14.92 8.90
C LYS A 32 9.32 14.84 7.95
N MET A 33 9.32 13.88 7.01
CA MET A 33 10.38 13.75 6.00
C MET A 33 10.39 14.96 5.05
N LEU A 34 9.20 15.41 4.61
CA LEU A 34 9.05 16.59 3.77
C LEU A 34 9.54 17.87 4.49
N TYR A 35 9.21 18.02 5.77
CA TYR A 35 9.68 19.15 6.58
C TYR A 35 11.20 19.18 6.70
N ARG A 36 11.84 18.01 6.77
CA ARG A 36 13.31 17.87 6.78
C ARG A 36 13.95 18.06 5.40
N ARG A 37 13.15 18.34 4.36
CA ARG A 37 13.60 18.51 2.98
C ARG A 37 14.37 17.31 2.44
N ALA A 38 13.91 16.10 2.77
CA ALA A 38 14.51 14.88 2.23
C ALA A 38 14.35 14.83 0.71
N ASP A 39 15.45 14.63 -0.01
CA ASP A 39 15.46 14.49 -1.47
C ASP A 39 15.12 13.04 -1.89
N VAL A 40 15.43 12.08 -1.02
CA VAL A 40 15.17 10.65 -1.23
C VAL A 40 14.32 10.12 -0.09
N LEU A 41 13.20 9.49 -0.43
CA LEU A 41 12.33 8.80 0.51
C LEU A 41 12.42 7.30 0.29
N ILE A 42 12.54 6.55 1.38
CA ILE A 42 12.49 5.08 1.36
C ILE A 42 11.24 4.66 2.13
N LEU A 43 10.32 3.99 1.47
CA LEU A 43 9.06 3.51 2.01
C LEU A 43 9.04 1.98 1.94
N ASP A 44 9.03 1.33 3.10
CA ASP A 44 9.01 -0.11 3.22
C ASP A 44 7.59 -0.59 3.57
N GLU A 45 6.98 -1.38 2.67
CA GLU A 45 5.61 -1.90 2.75
C GLU A 45 4.56 -0.85 3.20
N PRO A 46 4.55 0.37 2.63
CA PRO A 46 3.79 1.47 3.21
C PRO A 46 2.27 1.31 3.11
N THR A 47 1.79 0.34 2.37
CA THR A 47 0.36 0.07 2.17
C THR A 47 -0.15 -1.15 2.92
N ALA A 48 0.69 -1.81 3.73
CA ALA A 48 0.36 -3.08 4.38
C ALA A 48 -0.89 -3.00 5.28
N VAL A 49 -1.11 -1.83 5.88
CA VAL A 49 -2.20 -1.59 6.85
C VAL A 49 -3.18 -0.51 6.41
N LEU A 50 -3.05 -0.03 5.17
CA LEU A 50 -3.92 1.00 4.62
C LEU A 50 -5.17 0.40 3.97
N THR A 51 -6.26 1.12 4.07
CA THR A 51 -7.45 0.86 3.26
C THR A 51 -7.18 1.18 1.78
N PRO A 52 -7.97 0.63 0.84
CA PRO A 52 -7.83 0.98 -0.58
C PRO A 52 -7.96 2.49 -0.86
N GLN A 53 -8.76 3.20 -0.06
CA GLN A 53 -8.89 4.65 -0.19
C GLN A 53 -7.59 5.36 0.23
N GLU A 54 -7.03 5.01 1.38
CA GLU A 54 -5.79 5.60 1.90
C GLU A 54 -4.60 5.27 0.99
N THR A 55 -4.57 4.07 0.39
CA THR A 55 -3.56 3.69 -0.61
C THR A 55 -3.59 4.62 -1.83
N ARG A 56 -4.78 4.93 -2.35
CA ARG A 56 -4.93 5.88 -3.47
C ARG A 56 -4.43 7.28 -3.10
N GLU A 57 -4.76 7.75 -1.90
CA GLU A 57 -4.30 9.05 -1.40
C GLU A 57 -2.77 9.09 -1.24
N LEU A 58 -2.18 8.02 -0.73
CA LEU A 58 -0.73 7.87 -0.65
C LEU A 58 -0.09 7.97 -2.04
N PHE A 59 -0.58 7.21 -3.02
CA PHE A 59 -0.02 7.22 -4.37
C PHE A 59 -0.13 8.59 -5.03
N ALA A 60 -1.26 9.28 -4.88
CA ALA A 60 -1.40 10.66 -5.36
C ALA A 60 -0.39 11.61 -4.70
N THR A 61 -0.05 11.38 -3.44
CA THR A 61 0.99 12.15 -2.74
C THR A 61 2.38 11.84 -3.29
N LEU A 62 2.70 10.56 -3.54
CA LEU A 62 3.99 10.15 -4.11
C LEU A 62 4.20 10.74 -5.52
N GLU A 63 3.16 10.77 -6.35
CA GLU A 63 3.25 11.41 -7.68
C GLU A 63 3.58 12.90 -7.57
N ARG A 64 2.91 13.66 -6.69
CA ARG A 64 3.23 15.07 -6.45
C ARG A 64 4.68 15.25 -5.96
N MET A 65 5.19 14.33 -5.16
CA MET A 65 6.57 14.37 -4.69
C MET A 65 7.56 14.16 -5.83
N LYS A 66 7.26 13.24 -6.75
CA LYS A 66 8.04 13.04 -7.99
C LYS A 66 8.05 14.30 -8.86
N GLU A 67 6.89 14.92 -9.07
CA GLU A 67 6.76 16.18 -9.83
C GLU A 67 7.61 17.31 -9.26
N THR A 68 7.83 17.31 -7.93
CA THR A 68 8.73 18.27 -7.26
C THR A 68 10.19 17.84 -7.23
N GLY A 69 10.57 16.79 -7.99
CA GLY A 69 11.96 16.35 -8.19
C GLY A 69 12.51 15.44 -7.11
N ARG A 70 11.66 14.87 -6.23
CA ARG A 70 12.10 13.91 -5.21
C ARG A 70 12.21 12.50 -5.78
N SER A 71 13.16 11.76 -5.26
CA SER A 71 13.33 10.33 -5.55
C SER A 71 12.64 9.48 -4.48
N ILE A 72 11.93 8.45 -4.90
CA ILE A 72 11.20 7.57 -4.00
C ILE A 72 11.64 6.14 -4.24
N ILE A 73 12.07 5.45 -3.18
CA ILE A 73 12.31 4.01 -3.17
C ILE A 73 11.10 3.38 -2.46
N PHE A 74 10.31 2.66 -3.22
CA PHE A 74 9.09 2.03 -2.74
C PHE A 74 9.27 0.51 -2.72
N ILE A 75 9.28 -0.08 -1.53
CA ILE A 75 9.48 -1.52 -1.33
C ILE A 75 8.11 -2.15 -1.09
N THR A 76 7.74 -3.11 -1.91
CA THR A 76 6.49 -3.87 -1.78
C THR A 76 6.58 -5.22 -2.47
N HIS A 77 5.74 -6.15 -2.07
CA HIS A 77 5.53 -7.42 -2.75
C HIS A 77 4.22 -7.44 -3.59
N LYS A 78 3.44 -6.36 -3.56
CA LYS A 78 2.18 -6.22 -4.27
C LYS A 78 2.41 -5.69 -5.69
N LEU A 79 2.32 -6.56 -6.67
CA LEU A 79 2.64 -6.22 -8.07
C LEU A 79 1.72 -5.14 -8.66
N GLU A 80 0.47 -5.07 -8.22
CA GLU A 80 -0.47 -4.03 -8.64
C GLU A 80 0.02 -2.64 -8.26
N GLU A 81 0.58 -2.51 -7.05
CA GLU A 81 1.16 -1.26 -6.57
C GLU A 81 2.39 -0.87 -7.38
N VAL A 82 3.27 -1.85 -7.66
CA VAL A 82 4.45 -1.62 -8.51
C VAL A 82 4.03 -1.09 -9.88
N MET A 83 3.05 -1.74 -10.52
CA MET A 83 2.57 -1.33 -11.84
C MET A 83 1.89 0.03 -11.84
N GLN A 84 1.37 0.47 -10.70
CA GLN A 84 0.72 1.77 -10.58
C GLN A 84 1.72 2.91 -10.35
N VAL A 85 2.70 2.75 -9.44
CA VAL A 85 3.48 3.88 -8.91
C VAL A 85 4.93 3.92 -9.39
N ALA A 86 5.52 2.77 -9.81
CA ALA A 86 6.93 2.72 -10.17
C ALA A 86 7.22 3.27 -11.58
N ASP A 87 8.40 3.83 -11.77
CA ASP A 87 8.97 4.12 -13.08
C ASP A 87 9.96 3.01 -13.47
N ARG A 88 10.75 2.55 -12.50
CA ARG A 88 11.73 1.46 -12.66
C ARG A 88 11.59 0.46 -11.52
N VAL A 89 11.76 -0.80 -11.82
CA VAL A 89 11.59 -1.91 -10.88
C VAL A 89 12.90 -2.67 -10.73
N THR A 90 13.26 -2.99 -9.50
CA THR A 90 14.35 -3.92 -9.18
C THR A 90 13.79 -5.07 -8.36
N VAL A 91 13.91 -6.28 -8.87
CA VAL A 91 13.47 -7.50 -8.18
C VAL A 91 14.59 -8.05 -7.34
N LEU A 92 14.35 -8.18 -6.02
CA LEU A 92 15.26 -8.84 -5.09
C LEU A 92 14.78 -10.26 -4.80
N ARG A 93 15.69 -11.23 -4.85
CA ARG A 93 15.43 -12.63 -4.51
C ARG A 93 16.63 -13.26 -3.85
N ALA A 94 16.44 -13.93 -2.71
CA ALA A 94 17.49 -14.58 -1.94
C ALA A 94 18.70 -13.65 -1.67
N GLY A 95 18.44 -12.39 -1.32
CA GLY A 95 19.48 -11.40 -1.01
C GLY A 95 20.27 -10.87 -2.22
N ARG A 96 19.80 -11.13 -3.45
CA ARG A 96 20.46 -10.69 -4.69
C ARG A 96 19.48 -10.00 -5.61
N VAL A 97 19.98 -9.11 -6.46
CA VAL A 97 19.22 -8.53 -7.56
C VAL A 97 18.99 -9.62 -8.61
N ALA A 98 17.74 -9.97 -8.82
CA ALA A 98 17.32 -10.92 -9.84
C ALA A 98 17.12 -10.24 -11.20
N ALA A 99 16.59 -9.02 -11.22
CA ALA A 99 16.40 -8.23 -12.42
C ALA A 99 16.23 -6.75 -12.08
N THR A 100 16.53 -5.89 -13.05
CA THR A 100 16.16 -4.45 -13.05
C THR A 100 15.63 -4.11 -14.44
N ALA A 101 14.50 -3.42 -14.48
CA ALA A 101 13.84 -3.04 -15.75
C ALA A 101 13.01 -1.75 -15.56
N ASP A 102 12.74 -1.04 -16.64
CA ASP A 102 11.74 0.00 -16.64
C ASP A 102 10.34 -0.64 -16.57
N LYS A 103 9.40 0.03 -15.92
CA LYS A 103 8.03 -0.51 -15.74
C LYS A 103 7.36 -0.83 -17.08
N THR A 104 7.63 -0.04 -18.10
CA THR A 104 7.08 -0.22 -19.46
C THR A 104 7.51 -1.51 -20.14
N ASP A 105 8.65 -2.06 -19.73
CA ASP A 105 9.27 -3.22 -20.36
C ASP A 105 8.90 -4.55 -19.68
N VAL A 106 8.12 -4.49 -18.61
CA VAL A 106 7.76 -5.66 -17.81
C VAL A 106 6.27 -5.71 -17.52
N THR A 107 5.76 -6.93 -17.44
CA THR A 107 4.38 -7.20 -17.00
C THR A 107 4.35 -7.74 -15.56
N SER A 108 3.21 -7.61 -14.88
CA SER A 108 3.02 -8.19 -13.53
C SER A 108 3.36 -9.69 -13.52
N ARG A 109 3.03 -10.43 -14.58
CA ARG A 109 3.33 -11.87 -14.69
C ARG A 109 4.84 -12.14 -14.74
N GLN A 110 5.58 -11.36 -15.53
CA GLN A 110 7.04 -11.46 -15.59
C GLN A 110 7.69 -11.12 -14.25
N LEU A 111 7.22 -10.07 -13.58
CA LEU A 111 7.69 -9.72 -12.25
C LEU A 111 7.41 -10.84 -11.24
N ALA A 112 6.20 -11.42 -11.24
CA ALA A 112 5.88 -12.57 -10.41
C ALA A 112 6.83 -13.74 -10.62
N SER A 113 7.11 -14.08 -11.89
CA SER A 113 8.06 -15.16 -12.25
C SER A 113 9.47 -14.87 -11.76
N LEU A 114 9.94 -13.63 -11.88
CA LEU A 114 11.26 -13.21 -11.40
C LEU A 114 11.37 -13.29 -9.87
N MET A 115 10.30 -12.90 -9.16
CA MET A 115 10.25 -12.96 -7.68
C MET A 115 10.26 -14.40 -7.17
N VAL A 116 9.48 -15.29 -7.79
CA VAL A 116 9.37 -16.71 -7.38
C VAL A 116 10.55 -17.54 -7.92
N GLY A 117 11.10 -17.17 -9.05
CA GLY A 117 12.20 -17.89 -9.71
C GLY A 117 11.77 -19.13 -10.50
N LYS A 118 10.49 -19.26 -10.78
CA LYS A 118 9.89 -20.28 -11.65
C LYS A 118 8.88 -19.60 -12.56
N GLU A 119 8.57 -20.18 -13.71
CA GLU A 119 7.45 -19.70 -14.50
C GLU A 119 6.17 -19.74 -13.67
N TYR A 120 5.63 -18.57 -13.40
CA TYR A 120 4.37 -18.44 -12.69
C TYR A 120 3.22 -18.71 -13.68
N SER A 121 2.68 -19.91 -13.60
CA SER A 121 1.42 -20.25 -14.25
C SER A 121 0.32 -20.20 -13.18
N PRO A 122 -0.57 -19.21 -13.18
CA PRO A 122 -1.70 -19.21 -12.26
C PRO A 122 -2.66 -20.30 -12.69
N THR A 123 -2.48 -21.51 -12.16
CA THR A 123 -3.52 -22.53 -12.20
C THR A 123 -4.56 -22.10 -11.19
N LEU A 124 -5.56 -21.35 -11.62
CA LEU A 124 -6.76 -21.18 -10.82
C LEU A 124 -7.36 -22.57 -10.65
N PRO A 125 -7.48 -23.10 -9.43
CA PRO A 125 -8.31 -24.27 -9.23
C PRO A 125 -9.68 -23.91 -9.80
N GLY A 126 -10.17 -24.72 -10.75
CA GLY A 126 -11.48 -24.51 -11.33
C GLY A 126 -12.49 -24.29 -10.20
N LYS A 127 -13.21 -23.20 -10.26
CA LYS A 127 -14.36 -23.00 -9.36
C LYS A 127 -15.35 -24.11 -9.69
N THR A 128 -15.24 -25.21 -8.99
CA THR A 128 -16.38 -26.11 -8.85
C THR A 128 -17.39 -25.30 -8.02
N ALA A 129 -18.39 -24.76 -8.68
CA ALA A 129 -19.55 -24.22 -8.02
C ALA A 129 -20.24 -25.40 -7.35
N LEU A 130 -19.81 -25.72 -6.14
CA LEU A 130 -20.59 -26.56 -5.25
C LEU A 130 -21.68 -25.62 -4.70
N GLU A 131 -22.91 -25.84 -5.14
CA GLU A 131 -24.09 -25.37 -4.44
C GLU A 131 -24.15 -26.10 -3.10
N THR A 132 -23.40 -25.62 -2.13
CA THR A 132 -23.42 -26.13 -0.77
C THR A 132 -24.24 -25.17 0.09
N ALA A 133 -25.06 -25.74 0.97
CA ALA A 133 -25.71 -24.95 2.01
C ALA A 133 -24.66 -24.15 2.80
N PRO A 134 -24.98 -22.94 3.25
CA PRO A 134 -24.03 -22.13 4.00
C PRO A 134 -23.54 -22.89 5.23
N VAL A 135 -22.23 -22.99 5.40
CA VAL A 135 -21.59 -23.67 6.55
C VAL A 135 -21.61 -22.78 7.79
N LEU A 136 -21.67 -21.46 7.58
CA LEU A 136 -21.78 -20.45 8.63
C LEU A 136 -22.65 -19.30 8.12
N THR A 137 -23.63 -18.92 8.91
CA THR A 137 -24.44 -17.72 8.67
C THR A 137 -24.29 -16.81 9.86
N LEU A 138 -23.97 -15.55 9.61
CA LEU A 138 -23.94 -14.49 10.61
C LEU A 138 -25.15 -13.59 10.35
N SER A 139 -25.90 -13.26 11.41
CA SER A 139 -27.08 -12.40 11.34
C SER A 139 -27.05 -11.45 12.53
N ASP A 140 -27.25 -10.17 12.27
CA ASP A 140 -27.36 -9.12 13.30
C ASP A 140 -26.15 -9.11 14.27
N VAL A 141 -24.93 -9.19 13.69
CA VAL A 141 -23.69 -9.22 14.47
C VAL A 141 -23.23 -7.83 14.75
N THR A 142 -23.11 -7.49 16.04
CA THR A 142 -22.43 -6.28 16.52
C THR A 142 -21.12 -6.66 17.19
N ALA A 143 -20.02 -6.03 16.80
CA ALA A 143 -18.70 -6.24 17.41
C ALA A 143 -18.02 -4.92 17.74
N TYR A 144 -17.23 -4.95 18.81
CA TYR A 144 -16.46 -3.80 19.27
C TYR A 144 -14.97 -4.03 19.01
N GLY A 145 -14.28 -2.98 18.57
CA GLY A 145 -12.82 -2.97 18.42
C GLY A 145 -12.12 -2.83 19.79
N ASP A 146 -10.81 -2.99 19.78
CA ASP A 146 -9.94 -2.96 20.99
C ASP A 146 -10.07 -1.68 21.82
N ARG A 147 -10.56 -0.60 21.19
CA ARG A 147 -10.75 0.72 21.81
C ARG A 147 -12.21 0.97 22.24
N GLY A 148 -13.05 -0.04 22.25
CA GLY A 148 -14.46 0.08 22.59
C GLY A 148 -15.31 0.81 21.54
N THR A 149 -14.79 1.07 20.36
CA THR A 149 -15.57 1.60 19.24
C THR A 149 -16.28 0.46 18.52
N VAL A 150 -17.51 0.72 18.03
CA VAL A 150 -18.25 -0.26 17.23
C VAL A 150 -17.49 -0.50 15.92
N ALA A 151 -17.08 -1.76 15.68
CA ALA A 151 -16.38 -2.19 14.47
C ALA A 151 -17.34 -2.81 13.44
N LEU A 152 -18.38 -3.49 13.91
CA LEU A 152 -19.49 -4.01 13.12
C LEU A 152 -20.79 -3.64 13.83
N ASP A 153 -21.81 -3.26 13.07
CA ASP A 153 -23.12 -2.87 13.60
C ASP A 153 -24.24 -3.50 12.76
N GLY A 154 -24.87 -4.52 13.35
CA GLY A 154 -26.02 -5.18 12.73
C GLY A 154 -25.79 -5.82 11.36
N VAL A 155 -24.61 -6.46 11.15
CA VAL A 155 -24.23 -7.10 9.88
C VAL A 155 -24.69 -8.57 9.83
#